data_1d3607ae774e498a0edda3347ec36de9
#
_entry.id   1d3607ae774e498a0edda3347ec36de9
#
_cell.length_a   1.000
_cell.length_b   1.000
_cell.length_c   1.000
_cell.angle_alpha   90.00
_cell.angle_beta   90.00
_cell.angle_gamma   90.00
#
_symmetry.space_group_name_H-M   'P 1'
#
loop_
_entity.id
_entity.type
_entity.pdbx_description
1 polymer ?
#
loop_
_entity_poly.entity_id
_entity_poly.type
_entity_poly.pdbx_seq_one_letter_code
_entity_poly.pdbx_strand_id
1 'polypeptide(L)'
;MELKIYWTDFSKQELKNIFDYYKEEASINVAKNIVLGITKEAAKLKKHSIIGQEEELLDRDPRGFRYLVYKNYKIIYWINSEEKRIEIFDVFDTRQNPTKLMRVK
;
A
#
# COMPACT_ATOMS: atom_id res chain seq x y z
N MET A 1 9.85 12.98 14.31
CA MET A 1 8.44 12.84 14.72
C MET A 1 7.79 11.68 13.97
N GLU A 2 7.13 10.78 14.70
CA GLU A 2 6.44 9.67 14.04
C GLU A 2 5.11 10.13 13.50
N LEU A 3 4.78 9.65 12.30
CA LEU A 3 3.48 9.88 11.68
C LEU A 3 2.62 8.63 11.86
N LYS A 4 1.31 8.83 11.99
CA LYS A 4 0.40 7.69 12.08
C LYS A 4 0.21 7.07 10.71
N ILE A 5 -0.01 5.76 10.69
CA ILE A 5 -0.36 5.06 9.44
C ILE A 5 -1.88 5.03 9.34
N TYR A 6 -2.38 5.58 8.25
CA TYR A 6 -3.81 5.58 7.99
C TYR A 6 -4.09 4.76 6.73
N TRP A 7 -4.91 3.73 6.88
CA TRP A 7 -5.31 2.87 5.76
C TRP A 7 -6.65 3.39 5.24
N THR A 8 -6.67 3.82 3.99
CA THR A 8 -7.92 4.26 3.36
C THR A 8 -8.88 3.09 3.22
N ASP A 9 -10.17 3.37 3.07
CA ASP A 9 -11.15 2.31 2.86
C ASP A 9 -10.82 1.49 1.63
N PHE A 10 -10.37 2.15 0.57
CA PHE A 10 -9.97 1.46 -0.65
C PHE A 10 -8.81 0.49 -0.38
N SER A 11 -7.78 0.94 0.33
CA SER A 11 -6.63 0.07 0.61
C SER A 11 -6.99 -1.09 1.54
N LYS A 12 -7.89 -0.87 2.49
CA LYS A 12 -8.39 -1.95 3.34
C LYS A 12 -9.13 -3.00 2.52
N GLN A 13 -9.92 -2.56 1.56
CA GLN A 13 -10.65 -3.48 0.68
C GLN A 13 -9.66 -4.28 -0.17
N GLU A 14 -8.58 -3.65 -0.62
CA GLU A 14 -7.55 -4.36 -1.38
C GLU A 14 -6.87 -5.42 -0.52
N LEU A 15 -6.58 -5.11 0.75
CA LEU A 15 -6.03 -6.11 1.67
C LEU A 15 -6.98 -7.30 1.86
N LYS A 16 -8.27 -7.00 1.98
CA LYS A 16 -9.28 -8.05 2.11
C LYS A 16 -9.33 -8.92 0.86
N ASN A 17 -9.27 -8.29 -0.31
CA ASN A 17 -9.28 -9.04 -1.57
C ASN A 17 -8.06 -9.94 -1.69
N ILE A 18 -6.89 -9.46 -1.27
CA ILE A 18 -5.67 -10.27 -1.23
C ILE A 18 -5.83 -11.44 -0.28
N PHE A 19 -6.37 -11.20 0.91
CA PHE A 19 -6.61 -12.25 1.90
C PHE A 19 -7.54 -13.32 1.34
N ASP A 20 -8.66 -12.90 0.76
CA ASP A 20 -9.66 -13.83 0.22
C ASP A 20 -9.07 -14.67 -0.91
N TYR A 21 -8.27 -14.04 -1.78
CA TYR A 21 -7.61 -14.75 -2.87
C TYR A 21 -6.72 -15.88 -2.36
N TYR A 22 -5.83 -15.58 -1.42
CA TYR A 22 -4.91 -16.60 -0.91
C TYR A 22 -5.57 -17.63 -0.02
N LYS A 23 -6.65 -17.24 0.66
CA LYS A 23 -7.45 -18.19 1.44
C LYS A 23 -8.03 -19.27 0.52
N GLU A 24 -8.51 -18.87 -0.66
CA GLU A 24 -9.08 -19.79 -1.64
C GLU A 24 -8.00 -20.59 -2.37
N GLU A 25 -6.95 -19.91 -2.84
CA GLU A 25 -5.94 -20.52 -3.71
C GLU A 25 -4.86 -21.27 -2.96
N ALA A 26 -4.68 -21.04 -1.69
CA ALA A 26 -3.64 -21.68 -0.90
C ALA A 26 -4.20 -22.14 0.45
N SER A 27 -4.16 -21.27 1.45
CA SER A 27 -4.69 -21.59 2.78
C SER A 27 -4.90 -20.32 3.59
N ILE A 28 -5.66 -20.44 4.68
CA ILE A 28 -5.87 -19.30 5.57
C ILE A 28 -4.55 -18.84 6.22
N ASN A 29 -3.64 -19.77 6.50
CA ASN A 29 -2.34 -19.42 7.07
C ASN A 29 -1.49 -18.63 6.10
N VAL A 30 -1.48 -19.02 4.82
CA VAL A 30 -0.77 -18.27 3.78
C VAL A 30 -1.38 -16.88 3.63
N ALA A 31 -2.70 -16.79 3.61
CA ALA A 31 -3.40 -15.50 3.52
C ALA A 31 -3.02 -14.56 4.66
N LYS A 32 -3.02 -15.07 5.89
CA LYS A 32 -2.64 -14.29 7.07
C LYS A 32 -1.20 -13.79 6.97
N ASN A 33 -0.28 -14.67 6.53
CA ASN A 33 1.14 -14.31 6.43
C ASN A 33 1.38 -13.22 5.39
N ILE A 34 0.69 -13.29 4.26
CA ILE A 34 0.82 -12.27 3.21
C ILE A 34 0.34 -10.91 3.73
N VAL A 35 -0.83 -10.87 4.34
CA VAL A 35 -1.39 -9.61 4.86
C VAL A 35 -0.52 -9.05 5.98
N LEU A 36 -0.04 -9.91 6.89
CA LEU A 36 0.88 -9.49 7.95
C LEU A 36 2.16 -8.90 7.37
N GLY A 37 2.70 -9.53 6.34
CA GLY A 37 3.92 -9.02 5.68
C GLY A 37 3.71 -7.63 5.11
N ILE A 38 2.57 -7.42 4.44
CA ILE A 38 2.23 -6.12 3.87
C ILE A 38 2.11 -5.06 4.98
N THR A 39 1.39 -5.37 6.05
CA THR A 39 1.19 -4.41 7.13
C THR A 39 2.47 -4.10 7.89
N LYS A 40 3.34 -5.10 8.06
CA LYS A 40 4.65 -4.88 8.70
C LYS A 40 5.56 -4.00 7.84
N GLU A 41 5.50 -4.20 6.52
CA GLU A 41 6.28 -3.38 5.61
C GLU A 41 5.80 -1.92 5.68
N ALA A 42 4.48 -1.72 5.66
CA ALA A 42 3.91 -0.38 5.77
C ALA A 42 4.25 0.29 7.11
N ALA A 43 4.34 -0.49 8.18
CA ALA A 43 4.63 0.05 9.51
C ALA A 43 6.01 0.73 9.60
N LYS A 44 6.94 0.37 8.71
CA LYS A 44 8.25 1.02 8.65
C LYS A 44 8.14 2.51 8.36
N LEU A 45 7.06 2.93 7.72
CA LEU A 45 6.86 4.32 7.35
C LEU A 45 6.65 5.25 8.54
N LYS A 46 6.31 4.70 9.71
CA LYS A 46 6.14 5.53 10.91
C LYS A 46 7.41 6.33 11.24
N LYS A 47 8.57 5.71 11.07
CA LYS A 47 9.85 6.34 11.39
C LYS A 47 10.62 6.77 10.14
N HIS A 48 10.31 6.19 9.00
CA HIS A 48 11.06 6.41 7.76
C HIS A 48 10.09 6.70 6.62
N SER A 49 9.36 7.81 6.71
CA SER A 49 8.27 8.12 5.78
C SER A 49 8.72 8.31 4.33
N ILE A 50 9.98 8.66 4.11
CA ILE A 50 10.47 8.91 2.76
C ILE A 50 11.30 7.76 2.16
N ILE A 51 11.29 6.58 2.79
CA ILE A 51 12.08 5.45 2.28
C ILE A 51 11.51 4.85 0.99
N GLY A 52 10.25 5.08 0.70
CA GLY A 52 9.63 4.57 -0.53
C GLY A 52 10.13 5.32 -1.75
N GLN A 53 10.06 4.65 -2.89
CA GLN A 53 10.41 5.26 -4.17
C GLN A 53 9.23 6.07 -4.69
N GLU A 54 9.51 7.11 -5.47
CA GLU A 54 8.46 7.90 -6.10
C GLU A 54 7.70 7.04 -7.12
N GLU A 55 6.36 7.14 -7.13
CA GLU A 55 5.53 6.39 -8.06
C GLU A 55 5.36 7.21 -9.35
N GLU A 56 6.08 6.81 -10.40
CA GLU A 56 6.10 7.55 -11.66
C GLU A 56 4.74 7.59 -12.36
N LEU A 57 3.93 6.54 -12.19
CA LEU A 57 2.61 6.49 -12.82
C LEU A 57 1.65 7.53 -12.25
N LEU A 58 1.97 8.08 -11.08
CA LEU A 58 1.16 9.09 -10.40
C LEU A 58 1.93 10.39 -10.19
N ASP A 59 2.96 10.63 -11.00
CA ASP A 59 3.87 11.76 -10.81
C ASP A 59 3.21 13.12 -11.02
N ARG A 60 2.10 13.17 -11.74
CA ARG A 60 1.37 14.42 -11.97
C ARG A 60 0.49 14.82 -10.79
N ASP A 61 0.28 13.90 -9.86
CA ASP A 61 -0.53 14.20 -8.69
C ASP A 61 0.32 14.95 -7.66
N PRO A 62 -0.13 16.12 -7.19
CA PRO A 62 0.67 16.93 -6.27
C PRO A 62 0.89 16.32 -4.90
N ARG A 63 0.20 15.23 -4.58
CA ARG A 63 0.38 14.55 -3.29
C ARG A 63 1.75 13.89 -3.16
N GLY A 64 2.43 13.64 -4.27
CA GLY A 64 3.77 13.06 -4.22
C GLY A 64 3.77 11.60 -3.79
N PHE A 65 3.02 10.78 -4.51
CA PHE A 65 2.91 9.36 -4.18
C PHE A 65 4.25 8.65 -4.22
N ARG A 66 4.43 7.74 -3.25
CA ARG A 66 5.59 6.87 -3.12
C ARG A 66 5.11 5.45 -2.94
N TYR A 67 6.00 4.48 -3.02
CA TYR A 67 5.63 3.09 -2.79
C TYR A 67 6.75 2.31 -2.12
N LEU A 68 6.34 1.29 -1.37
CA LEU A 68 7.22 0.23 -0.89
C LEU A 68 6.83 -1.05 -1.62
N VAL A 69 7.76 -1.99 -1.67
CA VAL A 69 7.50 -3.28 -2.31
C VAL A 69 7.50 -4.38 -1.27
N TYR A 70 6.49 -5.23 -1.32
CA TYR A 70 6.45 -6.48 -0.57
C TYR A 70 6.04 -7.60 -1.54
N LYS A 71 6.97 -8.50 -1.85
CA LYS A 71 6.77 -9.54 -2.87
C LYS A 71 6.34 -8.88 -4.20
N ASN A 72 5.19 -9.25 -4.74
CA ASN A 72 4.67 -8.66 -5.99
C ASN A 72 3.69 -7.52 -5.75
N TYR A 73 3.67 -6.95 -4.55
CA TYR A 73 2.76 -5.86 -4.22
C TYR A 73 3.51 -4.55 -4.02
N LYS A 74 2.97 -3.48 -4.60
CA LYS A 74 3.36 -2.11 -4.29
C LYS A 74 2.40 -1.57 -3.25
N ILE A 75 2.96 -1.06 -2.15
CA ILE A 75 2.18 -0.39 -1.10
C ILE A 75 2.30 1.09 -1.41
N ILE A 76 1.26 1.66 -2.00
CA ILE A 76 1.28 3.04 -2.48
C ILE A 76 0.78 3.97 -1.40
N TYR A 77 1.56 5.00 -1.11
CA TYR A 77 1.24 5.92 -0.01
C TYR A 77 1.63 7.35 -0.36
N TRP A 78 1.12 8.28 0.43
CA TRP A 78 1.58 9.66 0.39
C TRP A 78 1.63 10.22 1.81
N ILE A 79 2.42 11.27 1.99
CA ILE A 79 2.61 11.89 3.29
C ILE A 79 1.65 13.06 3.40
N ASN A 80 0.67 12.92 4.28
CA ASN A 80 -0.31 13.98 4.54
C ASN A 80 0.17 14.78 5.74
N SER A 81 0.97 15.82 5.47
CA SER A 81 1.57 16.64 6.52
C SER A 81 0.53 17.40 7.33
N GLU A 82 -0.56 17.83 6.69
CA GLU A 82 -1.62 18.57 7.38
C GLU A 82 -2.29 17.72 8.44
N GLU A 83 -2.56 16.46 8.13
CA GLU A 83 -3.19 15.52 9.05
C GLU A 83 -2.16 14.73 9.87
N LYS A 84 -0.87 14.99 9.65
CA LYS A 84 0.24 14.33 10.36
C LYS A 84 0.17 12.82 10.29
N ARG A 85 -0.07 12.31 9.07
CA ARG A 85 -0.20 10.86 8.87
C ARG A 85 0.31 10.44 7.50
N ILE A 86 0.64 9.15 7.40
CA ILE A 86 0.93 8.48 6.15
C ILE A 86 -0.38 7.86 5.69
N GLU A 87 -0.84 8.19 4.49
CA GLU A 87 -2.05 7.57 3.95
C GLU A 87 -1.68 6.46 2.99
N ILE A 88 -2.09 5.25 3.32
CA ILE A 88 -1.93 4.11 2.43
C ILE A 88 -3.07 4.16 1.43
N PHE A 89 -2.70 4.44 0.19
CA PHE A 89 -3.64 4.74 -0.88
C PHE A 89 -4.12 3.48 -1.59
N ASP A 90 -3.21 2.53 -1.80
CA ASP A 90 -3.50 1.31 -2.55
C ASP A 90 -2.47 0.24 -2.18
N VAL A 91 -2.85 -1.02 -2.37
CA VAL A 91 -1.92 -2.15 -2.36
C VAL A 91 -2.10 -2.81 -3.71
N PHE A 92 -1.17 -2.53 -4.62
CA PHE A 92 -1.30 -2.86 -6.03
C PHE A 92 -0.46 -4.08 -6.40
N ASP A 93 -1.10 -5.07 -7.03
CA ASP A 93 -0.41 -6.25 -7.55
C ASP A 93 0.33 -5.86 -8.84
N THR A 94 1.66 -5.91 -8.82
CA THR A 94 2.49 -5.51 -9.96
C THR A 94 2.33 -6.41 -11.18
N ARG A 95 1.70 -7.56 -11.03
CA ARG A 95 1.41 -8.46 -12.15
C ARG A 95 0.21 -7.99 -12.95
N GLN A 96 -0.56 -7.03 -12.43
CA GLN A 96 -1.70 -6.46 -13.14
C GLN A 96 -1.26 -5.32 -14.04
N ASN A 97 -2.17 -4.92 -14.94
CA ASN A 97 -1.92 -3.81 -15.85
C ASN A 97 -1.65 -2.51 -15.06
N PRO A 98 -0.49 -1.86 -15.26
CA PRO A 98 -0.15 -0.63 -14.53
C PRO A 98 -1.18 0.48 -14.66
N THR A 99 -1.94 0.53 -15.74
CA THR A 99 -2.98 1.55 -15.92
C THR A 99 -4.04 1.50 -14.85
N LYS A 100 -4.18 0.37 -14.15
CA LYS A 100 -5.15 0.26 -13.05
C LYS A 100 -4.84 1.18 -11.88
N LEU A 101 -3.60 1.65 -11.75
CA LEU A 101 -3.27 2.64 -10.72
C LEU A 101 -4.00 3.96 -10.94
N MET A 102 -4.37 4.25 -12.19
CA MET A 102 -5.04 5.50 -12.53
C MET A 102 -6.51 5.52 -12.09
N ARG A 103 -7.05 4.38 -11.65
CA ARG A 103 -8.44 4.28 -11.19
C ARG A 103 -8.68 4.99 -9.85
N VAL A 104 -7.64 5.20 -9.09
CA VAL A 104 -7.75 5.76 -7.75
C VAL A 104 -7.67 7.28 -7.85
N LYS A 105 -8.65 7.95 -7.31
CA LYS A 105 -8.76 9.40 -7.41
C LYS A 105 -8.56 10.08 -6.07
#